data_efc151166bf98c4b34ab02e8227645c7
#
_entry.id   efc151166bf98c4b34ab02e8227645c7
#
_cell.length_a   1.000
_cell.length_b   1.000
_cell.length_c   1.000
_cell.angle_alpha   90.00
_cell.angle_beta   90.00
_cell.angle_gamma   90.00
#
_symmetry.space_group_name_H-M   'P 1'
#
loop_
_entity.id
_entity.type
_entity.pdbx_description
1 polymer ?
#
loop_
_entity_poly.entity_id
_entity_poly.type
_entity_poly.pdbx_seq_one_letter_code
_entity_poly.pdbx_strand_id
1 'polypeptide(L)'
;FDPKGGVPIGVGSYKAAACPNPFAVCFVKAEYNKKLNALRLLDIIQVVDVGTPINRLTVAGQLEGGIAQGVGYALYERMEINPRSRRTLSTDFLHYRIPQMGDMPRTYVDMVSSHDPYGPCGAKSVGELATVPVAPAIVNAARRASGMEISSLPLCDKFVILPTERGSVK
;
A
#
# COMPACT_ATOMS: atom_id res chain seq x y z
N PHE A 1 35.67 15.39 19.63
CA PHE A 1 35.75 15.43 18.17
C PHE A 1 37.18 15.77 17.78
N ASP A 2 37.91 14.82 17.19
CA ASP A 2 39.26 15.09 16.66
C ASP A 2 39.11 15.61 15.21
N PRO A 3 39.45 16.88 14.94
CA PRO A 3 39.30 17.44 13.59
C PRO A 3 40.31 16.85 12.58
N LYS A 4 41.27 16.04 13.02
CA LYS A 4 42.23 15.33 12.18
C LYS A 4 41.93 13.83 12.09
N GLY A 5 41.02 13.30 12.90
CA GLY A 5 40.55 11.94 12.85
C GLY A 5 39.49 11.81 11.79
N GLY A 6 39.62 10.88 10.84
CA GLY A 6 38.56 10.56 9.89
C GLY A 6 37.24 10.09 10.60
N VAL A 7 36.13 10.24 9.95
CA VAL A 7 34.87 9.70 10.47
C VAL A 7 35.02 8.19 10.68
N PRO A 8 34.75 7.66 11.89
CA PRO A 8 34.84 6.22 12.12
C PRO A 8 33.83 5.51 11.20
N ILE A 9 34.33 4.64 10.34
CA ILE A 9 33.52 3.87 9.40
C ILE A 9 33.56 2.41 9.85
N GLY A 10 32.39 1.86 10.18
CA GLY A 10 32.18 0.43 10.38
C GLY A 10 31.58 -0.20 9.14
N VAL A 11 32.13 -1.33 8.70
CA VAL A 11 31.57 -2.10 7.59
C VAL A 11 31.17 -3.48 8.11
N GLY A 12 29.93 -3.90 7.80
CA GLY A 12 29.44 -5.23 8.10
C GLY A 12 28.63 -5.78 6.94
N SER A 13 28.67 -7.09 6.74
CA SER A 13 27.82 -7.76 5.76
C SER A 13 27.18 -8.98 6.40
N TYR A 14 25.94 -9.25 5.97
CA TYR A 14 25.21 -10.44 6.38
C TYR A 14 24.59 -11.10 5.15
N LYS A 15 24.75 -12.41 5.03
CA LYS A 15 24.12 -13.23 4.00
C LYS A 15 23.27 -14.30 4.68
N ALA A 16 21.96 -14.19 4.54
CA ALA A 16 21.04 -15.19 5.07
C ALA A 16 21.25 -16.55 4.40
N ALA A 17 21.14 -17.64 5.16
CA ALA A 17 21.19 -19.01 4.64
C ALA A 17 19.93 -19.39 3.87
N ALA A 18 18.79 -18.76 4.20
CA ALA A 18 17.52 -18.90 3.50
C ALA A 18 16.81 -17.52 3.42
N CYS A 19 15.87 -17.38 2.51
CA CYS A 19 15.08 -16.15 2.38
C CYS A 19 13.99 -16.12 3.46
N PRO A 20 14.02 -15.16 4.39
CA PRO A 20 12.93 -14.99 5.37
C PRO A 20 11.65 -14.54 4.68
N ASN A 21 10.58 -15.33 4.77
CA ASN A 21 9.30 -15.00 4.16
C ASN A 21 8.46 -14.11 5.08
N PRO A 22 8.21 -12.84 4.70
CA PRO A 22 7.25 -12.00 5.41
C PRO A 22 5.82 -12.36 5.01
N PHE A 23 4.85 -12.05 5.89
CA PHE A 23 3.43 -12.26 5.64
C PHE A 23 2.65 -10.97 5.90
N ALA A 24 1.58 -10.76 5.13
CA ALA A 24 0.69 -9.63 5.33
C ALA A 24 -0.75 -10.04 5.12
N VAL A 25 -1.64 -9.42 5.89
CA VAL A 25 -3.09 -9.49 5.70
C VAL A 25 -3.65 -8.08 5.67
N CYS A 26 -4.59 -7.84 4.76
CA CYS A 26 -5.25 -6.55 4.60
C CYS A 26 -6.76 -6.71 4.62
N PHE A 27 -7.44 -5.88 5.39
CA PHE A 27 -8.89 -5.78 5.47
C PHE A 27 -9.33 -4.40 5.03
N VAL A 28 -10.37 -4.35 4.20
CA VAL A 28 -10.92 -3.10 3.68
C VAL A 28 -12.40 -3.04 3.98
N LYS A 29 -12.82 -1.90 4.53
CA LYS A 29 -14.24 -1.54 4.66
C LYS A 29 -14.57 -0.52 3.59
N ALA A 30 -15.58 -0.84 2.76
CA ALA A 30 -16.07 0.02 1.70
C ALA A 30 -17.58 0.21 1.78
N GLU A 31 -18.03 1.34 1.29
CA GLU A 31 -19.45 1.69 1.11
C GLU A 31 -19.76 1.81 -0.37
N TYR A 32 -20.92 1.28 -0.80
CA TYR A 32 -21.40 1.40 -2.15
C TYR A 32 -22.78 2.07 -2.20
N ASN A 33 -22.87 3.17 -2.93
CA ASN A 33 -24.13 3.85 -3.21
C ASN A 33 -24.68 3.39 -4.55
N LYS A 34 -25.74 2.57 -4.52
CA LYS A 34 -26.35 2.00 -5.72
C LYS A 34 -26.94 3.05 -6.66
N LYS A 35 -27.51 4.14 -6.12
CA LYS A 35 -28.16 5.18 -6.94
C LYS A 35 -27.14 5.99 -7.75
N LEU A 36 -25.97 6.23 -7.19
CA LEU A 36 -24.91 7.00 -7.82
C LEU A 36 -23.86 6.11 -8.51
N ASN A 37 -23.99 4.80 -8.40
CA ASN A 37 -22.93 3.86 -8.78
C ASN A 37 -21.57 4.27 -8.19
N ALA A 38 -21.54 4.64 -6.93
CA ALA A 38 -20.39 5.26 -6.28
C ALA A 38 -19.83 4.37 -5.19
N LEU A 39 -18.49 4.27 -5.14
CA LEU A 39 -17.71 3.53 -4.16
C LEU A 39 -16.92 4.49 -3.28
N ARG A 40 -16.91 4.23 -1.98
CA ARG A 40 -16.10 4.95 -1.00
C ARG A 40 -15.35 3.94 -0.13
N LEU A 41 -14.05 4.14 0.03
CA LEU A 41 -13.27 3.40 1.02
C LEU A 41 -13.40 4.10 2.38
N LEU A 42 -13.66 3.34 3.43
CA LEU A 42 -13.84 3.87 4.78
C LEU A 42 -12.62 3.62 5.66
N ASP A 43 -12.23 2.35 5.76
CA ASP A 43 -11.14 1.90 6.62
C ASP A 43 -10.26 0.88 5.87
N ILE A 44 -8.95 0.95 6.11
CA ILE A 44 -8.00 -0.10 5.73
C ILE A 44 -7.23 -0.49 6.99
N ILE A 45 -7.20 -1.79 7.26
CA ILE A 45 -6.42 -2.38 8.36
C ILE A 45 -5.41 -3.33 7.73
N GLN A 46 -4.14 -3.14 8.01
CA GLN A 46 -3.08 -4.03 7.54
C GLN A 46 -2.22 -4.51 8.70
N VAL A 47 -2.08 -5.83 8.80
CA VAL A 47 -1.23 -6.48 9.80
C VAL A 47 -0.16 -7.28 9.08
N VAL A 48 1.08 -7.13 9.51
CA VAL A 48 2.24 -7.75 8.87
C VAL A 48 3.10 -8.51 9.86
N ASP A 49 3.70 -9.58 9.39
CA ASP A 49 4.79 -10.26 10.07
C ASP A 49 6.11 -9.89 9.38
N VAL A 50 6.85 -9.00 10.01
CA VAL A 50 8.16 -8.53 9.57
C VAL A 50 9.31 -9.09 10.43
N GLY A 51 9.03 -10.17 11.16
CA GLY A 51 9.98 -10.71 12.13
C GLY A 51 10.18 -9.75 13.29
N THR A 52 11.44 -9.49 13.66
CA THR A 52 11.77 -8.46 14.63
C THR A 52 11.81 -7.09 13.96
N PRO A 53 10.84 -6.19 14.21
CA PRO A 53 10.89 -4.85 13.63
C PRO A 53 12.05 -4.05 14.26
N ILE A 54 13.06 -3.70 13.47
CA ILE A 54 14.23 -2.96 13.95
C ILE A 54 13.84 -1.55 14.39
N ASN A 55 12.96 -0.90 13.63
CA ASN A 55 12.37 0.38 13.99
C ASN A 55 10.86 0.37 13.65
N ARG A 56 10.03 0.29 14.67
CA ARG A 56 8.57 0.20 14.50
C ARG A 56 7.97 1.43 13.80
N LEU A 57 8.51 2.62 14.04
CA LEU A 57 8.02 3.85 13.42
C LEU A 57 8.24 3.86 11.91
N THR A 58 9.45 3.50 11.47
CA THR A 58 9.76 3.45 10.04
C THR A 58 9.03 2.31 9.33
N VAL A 59 8.81 1.17 10.00
CA VAL A 59 7.97 0.09 9.48
C VAL A 59 6.54 0.56 9.30
N ALA A 60 5.95 1.24 10.28
CA ALA A 60 4.59 1.79 10.15
C ALA A 60 4.49 2.78 8.97
N GLY A 61 5.44 3.70 8.84
CA GLY A 61 5.48 4.62 7.69
C GLY A 61 5.61 3.92 6.34
N GLN A 62 6.37 2.81 6.27
CA GLN A 62 6.46 1.99 5.06
C GLN A 62 5.12 1.31 4.73
N LEU A 63 4.40 0.82 5.73
CA LEU A 63 3.08 0.21 5.54
C LEU A 63 2.05 1.23 5.06
N GLU A 64 1.99 2.41 5.68
CA GLU A 64 1.09 3.49 5.28
C GLU A 64 1.37 3.97 3.85
N GLY A 65 2.65 4.14 3.49
CA GLY A 65 3.07 4.47 2.13
C GLY A 65 2.70 3.39 1.12
N GLY A 66 2.89 2.11 1.45
CA GLY A 66 2.49 0.98 0.61
C GLY A 66 0.98 0.88 0.43
N ILE A 67 0.20 1.16 1.48
CA ILE A 67 -1.26 1.25 1.38
C ILE A 67 -1.66 2.35 0.41
N ALA A 68 -1.04 3.53 0.47
CA ALA A 68 -1.34 4.62 -0.44
C ALA A 68 -1.09 4.24 -1.91
N GLN A 69 0.02 3.56 -2.20
CA GLN A 69 0.29 3.01 -3.53
C GLN A 69 -0.77 1.98 -3.96
N GLY A 70 -1.13 1.06 -3.07
CA GLY A 70 -2.15 0.04 -3.34
C GLY A 70 -3.54 0.64 -3.59
N VAL A 71 -3.91 1.70 -2.89
CA VAL A 71 -5.14 2.48 -3.13
C VAL A 71 -5.07 3.13 -4.51
N GLY A 72 -3.96 3.77 -4.87
CA GLY A 72 -3.74 4.37 -6.18
C GLY A 72 -3.90 3.34 -7.30
N TYR A 73 -3.21 2.22 -7.21
CA TYR A 73 -3.28 1.14 -8.16
C TYR A 73 -4.70 0.55 -8.31
N ALA A 74 -5.42 0.38 -7.20
CA ALA A 74 -6.78 -0.15 -7.22
C ALA A 74 -7.80 0.82 -7.80
N LEU A 75 -7.70 2.11 -7.48
CA LEU A 75 -8.75 3.08 -7.76
C LEU A 75 -8.54 3.89 -9.03
N TYR A 76 -7.29 4.32 -9.33
CA TYR A 76 -7.05 5.40 -10.29
C TYR A 76 -5.97 5.14 -11.31
N GLU A 77 -4.85 4.50 -10.89
CA GLU A 77 -3.62 4.52 -11.66
C GLU A 77 -3.69 3.62 -12.89
N ARG A 78 -3.41 4.19 -14.04
CA ARG A 78 -3.30 3.48 -15.30
C ARG A 78 -2.31 4.17 -16.23
N MET A 79 -1.38 3.41 -16.76
CA MET A 79 -0.53 3.88 -17.85
C MET A 79 -1.25 3.67 -19.18
N GLU A 80 -1.56 4.77 -19.84
CA GLU A 80 -2.20 4.75 -21.16
C GLU A 80 -1.16 4.87 -22.26
N ILE A 81 -1.22 3.95 -23.24
CA ILE A 81 -0.31 3.91 -24.38
C ILE A 81 -1.15 4.05 -25.67
N ASN A 82 -0.76 4.97 -26.53
CA ASN A 82 -1.37 5.09 -27.85
C ASN A 82 -1.05 3.84 -28.68
N PRO A 83 -2.05 3.09 -29.16
CA PRO A 83 -1.83 1.82 -29.83
C PRO A 83 -1.14 1.95 -31.19
N ARG A 84 -1.25 3.12 -31.84
CA ARG A 84 -0.64 3.39 -33.16
C ARG A 84 0.79 3.90 -33.03
N SER A 85 1.00 4.93 -32.19
CA SER A 85 2.30 5.58 -32.04
C SER A 85 3.21 4.91 -31.01
N ARG A 86 2.69 4.00 -30.19
CA ARG A 86 3.39 3.37 -29.06
C ARG A 86 3.91 4.37 -27.99
N ARG A 87 3.44 5.62 -28.05
CA ARG A 87 3.83 6.64 -27.07
C ARG A 87 2.91 6.58 -25.86
N THR A 88 3.47 6.79 -24.68
CA THR A 88 2.73 6.97 -23.43
C THR A 88 1.91 8.24 -23.47
N LEU A 89 0.64 8.17 -23.10
CA LEU A 89 -0.27 9.31 -22.98
C LEU A 89 -0.30 9.88 -21.57
N SER A 90 -0.08 9.04 -20.57
CA SER A 90 -0.03 9.40 -19.15
C SER A 90 1.35 9.94 -18.77
N THR A 91 1.73 11.12 -19.29
CA THR A 91 3.09 11.68 -19.16
C THR A 91 3.23 12.70 -18.04
N ASP A 92 2.13 13.12 -17.43
CA ASP A 92 2.08 14.12 -16.36
C ASP A 92 0.94 13.83 -15.39
N PHE A 93 0.87 14.59 -14.28
CA PHE A 93 -0.15 14.39 -13.23
C PHE A 93 -1.56 14.84 -13.63
N LEU A 94 -1.77 15.45 -14.80
CA LEU A 94 -3.10 15.67 -15.34
C LEU A 94 -3.68 14.41 -15.97
N HIS A 95 -2.80 13.57 -16.55
CA HIS A 95 -3.17 12.36 -17.27
C HIS A 95 -2.90 11.09 -16.48
N TYR A 96 -1.95 11.12 -15.51
CA TYR A 96 -1.68 10.02 -14.59
C TYR A 96 -2.17 10.40 -13.20
N ARG A 97 -3.33 9.89 -12.83
CA ARG A 97 -3.97 10.23 -11.57
C ARG A 97 -3.44 9.36 -10.43
N ILE A 98 -2.87 9.99 -9.42
CA ILE A 98 -2.51 9.38 -8.15
C ILE A 98 -3.53 9.75 -7.06
N PRO A 99 -3.66 8.97 -5.97
CA PRO A 99 -4.55 9.31 -4.87
C PRO A 99 -4.10 10.60 -4.19
N GLN A 100 -5.08 11.41 -3.82
CA GLN A 100 -4.88 12.61 -3.01
C GLN A 100 -5.19 12.30 -1.54
N MET A 101 -4.85 13.24 -0.65
CA MET A 101 -5.14 13.11 0.79
C MET A 101 -6.62 12.86 1.09
N GLY A 102 -7.54 13.41 0.28
CA GLY A 102 -8.98 13.20 0.42
C GLY A 102 -9.47 11.82 -0.03
N ASP A 103 -8.69 11.14 -0.86
CA ASP A 103 -9.03 9.79 -1.35
C ASP A 103 -8.62 8.70 -0.35
N MET A 104 -7.71 9.03 0.60
CA MET A 104 -7.18 8.06 1.54
C MET A 104 -8.18 7.73 2.66
N PRO A 105 -8.52 6.45 2.84
CA PRO A 105 -9.34 6.01 3.96
C PRO A 105 -8.58 6.13 5.30
N ARG A 106 -9.28 5.92 6.40
CA ARG A 106 -8.61 5.75 7.69
C ARG A 106 -7.76 4.49 7.64
N THR A 107 -6.51 4.62 7.99
CA THR A 107 -5.53 3.55 7.87
C THR A 107 -5.05 3.13 9.25
N TYR A 108 -5.04 1.83 9.50
CA TYR A 108 -4.55 1.23 10.73
C TYR A 108 -3.53 0.16 10.36
N VAL A 109 -2.35 0.27 10.94
CA VAL A 109 -1.25 -0.68 10.69
C VAL A 109 -0.78 -1.30 12.00
N ASP A 110 -0.51 -2.60 11.98
CA ASP A 110 0.08 -3.30 13.11
C ASP A 110 1.08 -4.36 12.65
N MET A 111 1.93 -4.81 13.57
CA MET A 111 3.01 -5.72 13.31
C MET A 111 2.99 -6.87 14.30
N VAL A 112 2.94 -8.08 13.76
CA VAL A 112 3.22 -9.29 14.53
C VAL A 112 4.74 -9.43 14.61
N SER A 113 5.27 -9.56 15.82
CA SER A 113 6.70 -9.82 16.04
C SER A 113 6.93 -11.32 16.11
N SER A 114 7.58 -11.87 15.12
CA SER A 114 8.11 -13.23 15.10
C SER A 114 9.62 -13.13 14.90
N HIS A 115 10.41 -13.91 15.65
CA HIS A 115 11.85 -13.95 15.43
C HIS A 115 12.17 -14.92 14.31
N ASP A 116 12.69 -14.41 13.18
CA ASP A 116 13.12 -15.26 12.07
C ASP A 116 14.54 -15.77 12.26
N PRO A 117 14.81 -17.08 12.15
CA PRO A 117 16.15 -17.62 12.40
C PRO A 117 17.17 -17.28 11.33
N TYR A 118 16.73 -16.85 10.13
CA TYR A 118 17.60 -16.54 9.00
C TYR A 118 17.74 -15.04 8.72
N GLY A 119 16.87 -14.20 9.30
CA GLY A 119 16.93 -12.77 9.14
C GLY A 119 17.95 -12.10 10.06
N PRO A 120 18.58 -11.00 9.65
CA PRO A 120 19.48 -10.25 10.50
C PRO A 120 18.74 -9.74 11.74
N CYS A 121 19.22 -10.08 12.93
CA CYS A 121 18.52 -9.80 14.20
C CYS A 121 17.07 -10.31 14.25
N GLY A 122 16.72 -11.32 13.47
CA GLY A 122 15.36 -11.87 13.39
C GLY A 122 14.40 -11.05 12.52
N ALA A 123 14.89 -10.08 11.76
CA ALA A 123 14.07 -9.22 10.90
C ALA A 123 13.76 -9.86 9.55
N LYS A 124 12.58 -9.51 8.98
CA LYS A 124 12.17 -9.85 7.63
C LYS A 124 12.01 -8.58 6.79
N SER A 125 11.89 -8.75 5.47
CA SER A 125 11.61 -7.63 4.55
C SER A 125 10.25 -7.00 4.81
N VAL A 126 10.14 -5.68 4.61
CA VAL A 126 8.88 -4.94 4.74
C VAL A 126 8.56 -4.09 3.50
N GLY A 127 9.50 -3.94 2.56
CA GLY A 127 9.39 -3.00 1.45
C GLY A 127 8.14 -3.19 0.61
N GLU A 128 8.12 -4.21 -0.24
CA GLU A 128 7.03 -4.45 -1.20
C GLU A 128 5.79 -5.11 -0.56
N LEU A 129 5.99 -5.82 0.54
CA LEU A 129 4.92 -6.47 1.31
C LEU A 129 3.77 -5.51 1.65
N ALA A 130 4.10 -4.24 1.91
CA ALA A 130 3.13 -3.21 2.26
C ALA A 130 2.07 -2.98 1.18
N THR A 131 2.40 -3.15 -0.11
CA THR A 131 1.51 -2.85 -1.24
C THR A 131 0.72 -4.07 -1.72
N VAL A 132 1.31 -5.26 -1.64
CA VAL A 132 0.80 -6.50 -2.27
C VAL A 132 -0.67 -6.84 -1.90
N PRO A 133 -1.10 -6.85 -0.63
CA PRO A 133 -2.45 -7.29 -0.28
C PRO A 133 -3.53 -6.21 -0.45
N VAL A 134 -3.16 -4.94 -0.71
CA VAL A 134 -4.08 -3.81 -0.64
C VAL A 134 -5.07 -3.80 -1.80
N ALA A 135 -4.59 -3.85 -3.04
CA ALA A 135 -5.47 -3.81 -4.20
C ALA A 135 -6.45 -5.01 -4.25
N PRO A 136 -6.02 -6.28 -4.01
CA PRO A 136 -6.95 -7.40 -3.91
C PRO A 136 -8.00 -7.22 -2.80
N ALA A 137 -7.61 -6.68 -1.63
CA ALA A 137 -8.54 -6.45 -0.54
C ALA A 137 -9.59 -5.38 -0.91
N ILE A 138 -9.19 -4.31 -1.59
CA ILE A 138 -10.11 -3.27 -2.10
C ILE A 138 -11.08 -3.87 -3.12
N VAL A 139 -10.60 -4.66 -4.08
CA VAL A 139 -11.45 -5.33 -5.07
C VAL A 139 -12.46 -6.25 -4.41
N ASN A 140 -12.04 -7.05 -3.44
CA ASN A 140 -12.93 -7.94 -2.68
C ASN A 140 -14.00 -7.17 -1.91
N ALA A 141 -13.63 -6.05 -1.28
CA ALA A 141 -14.57 -5.18 -0.59
C ALA A 141 -15.59 -4.54 -1.58
N ALA A 142 -15.12 -4.05 -2.73
CA ALA A 142 -15.96 -3.47 -3.76
C ALA A 142 -16.93 -4.49 -4.37
N ARG A 143 -16.47 -5.71 -4.69
CA ARG A 143 -17.32 -6.82 -5.16
C ARG A 143 -18.39 -7.16 -4.14
N ARG A 144 -18.00 -7.28 -2.87
CA ARG A 144 -18.95 -7.64 -1.80
C ARG A 144 -19.98 -6.54 -1.53
N ALA A 145 -19.58 -5.27 -1.60
CA ALA A 145 -20.48 -4.14 -1.37
C ALA A 145 -21.45 -3.90 -2.54
N SER A 146 -20.98 -4.05 -3.79
CA SER A 146 -21.77 -3.77 -4.99
C SER A 146 -22.55 -4.99 -5.53
N GLY A 147 -22.08 -6.19 -5.25
CA GLY A 147 -22.54 -7.42 -5.88
C GLY A 147 -22.10 -7.59 -7.34
N MET A 148 -21.23 -6.70 -7.84
CA MET A 148 -20.80 -6.70 -9.24
C MET A 148 -19.49 -7.49 -9.42
N GLU A 149 -19.38 -8.18 -10.56
CA GLU A 149 -18.13 -8.79 -11.00
C GLU A 149 -17.12 -7.72 -11.42
N ILE A 150 -15.89 -7.82 -10.89
CA ILE A 150 -14.77 -6.93 -11.16
C ILE A 150 -13.61 -7.79 -11.66
N SER A 151 -13.21 -7.58 -12.90
CA SER A 151 -12.14 -8.32 -13.59
C SER A 151 -10.97 -7.45 -14.03
N SER A 152 -11.06 -6.14 -13.83
CA SER A 152 -10.04 -5.18 -14.26
C SER A 152 -9.89 -4.02 -13.29
N LEU A 153 -8.72 -3.41 -13.31
CA LEU A 153 -8.37 -2.18 -12.59
C LEU A 153 -8.01 -1.08 -13.62
N PRO A 154 -8.09 0.17 -13.25
CA PRO A 154 -8.55 0.73 -11.97
C PRO A 154 -10.09 0.72 -11.82
N LEU A 155 -10.57 0.84 -10.58
CA LEU A 155 -12.01 0.79 -10.26
C LEU A 155 -12.77 2.03 -10.71
N CYS A 156 -12.12 3.16 -10.94
CA CYS A 156 -12.74 4.38 -11.47
C CYS A 156 -13.34 4.20 -12.86
N ASP A 157 -12.99 3.14 -13.58
CA ASP A 157 -13.62 2.79 -14.85
C ASP A 157 -15.04 2.23 -14.66
N LYS A 158 -15.35 1.73 -13.48
CA LYS A 158 -16.60 1.06 -13.15
C LYS A 158 -17.47 1.83 -12.16
N PHE A 159 -16.83 2.60 -11.28
CA PHE A 159 -17.48 3.30 -10.18
C PHE A 159 -17.10 4.77 -10.17
N VAL A 160 -18.00 5.61 -9.71
CA VAL A 160 -17.67 6.95 -9.24
C VAL A 160 -16.95 6.79 -7.89
N ILE A 161 -15.70 7.19 -7.80
CA ILE A 161 -14.94 7.12 -6.55
C ILE A 161 -15.23 8.38 -5.74
N LEU A 162 -15.80 8.21 -4.56
CA LEU A 162 -16.07 9.30 -3.62
C LEU A 162 -14.91 9.46 -2.63
N PRO A 163 -14.56 10.70 -2.28
CA PRO A 163 -13.58 10.96 -1.25
C PRO A 163 -14.04 10.39 0.09
N THR A 164 -13.09 10.05 0.94
CA THR A 164 -13.38 9.61 2.30
C THR A 164 -13.80 10.80 3.15
N GLU A 165 -14.96 10.74 3.78
CA GLU A 165 -15.35 11.75 4.76
C GLU A 165 -14.43 11.61 5.98
N ARG A 166 -13.59 12.59 6.21
CA ARG A 166 -12.90 12.72 7.49
C ARG A 166 -13.98 13.03 8.53
N GLY A 167 -14.39 12.02 9.28
CA GLY A 167 -15.21 12.25 10.45
C GLY A 167 -14.53 13.33 11.28
N SER A 168 -15.29 14.38 11.64
CA SER A 168 -14.83 15.35 12.63
C SER A 168 -14.30 14.55 13.82
N VAL A 169 -13.02 14.69 14.11
CA VAL A 169 -12.42 14.17 15.33
C VAL A 169 -13.20 14.84 16.47
N LYS A 170 -14.08 14.05 17.10
CA LYS A 170 -14.73 14.46 18.35
C LYS A 170 -13.78 14.15 19.50
#